data_542d41f5c60413ff0293bc9c89ccce48
#
_entry.id   542d41f5c60413ff0293bc9c89ccce48
#
_cell.length_a   1.000
_cell.length_b   1.000
_cell.length_c   1.000
_cell.angle_alpha   90.00
_cell.angle_beta   90.00
_cell.angle_gamma   90.00
#
_symmetry.space_group_name_H-M   'P 1'
#
loop_
_entity.id
_entity.type
_entity.pdbx_description
1 polymer ?
#
loop_
_entity_poly.entity_id
_entity_poly.type
_entity_poly.pdbx_seq_one_letter_code
_entity_poly.pdbx_strand_id
1 'polypeptide(L)'
;MKIIYSIIIIFIFGSNAYAMDKYFGAPNKITDWKISCGVDKGSLIDNYPSYIFKTSKNYCSGGTYNQRAEIYTRKAITLSTKVKYNFQSTFSIIDKMVYGFKFNIFQIHDGRDGCGPPLEVIVQPNGQLRLRSTYKTGPGESCENEVMKSTGFGPSKIIRDGTEYKLNVLLDFNGQAGFKVDVFLNDKLEVSGKYEPPVGKKYMYSKHYYFKHGVYSKEIFDYEMKSKISMKKVK
;
A
#
# COMPACT_ATOMS: atom_id res chain seq x y z
N MET A 1 -14.35 72.76 -8.91
CA MET A 1 -14.54 71.72 -7.91
C MET A 1 -14.44 70.37 -8.65
N LYS A 2 -13.29 69.70 -8.57
CA LYS A 2 -13.04 68.44 -9.25
C LYS A 2 -13.28 67.29 -8.23
N ILE A 3 -14.28 66.48 -8.46
CA ILE A 3 -14.59 65.33 -7.65
C ILE A 3 -13.73 64.16 -8.13
N ILE A 4 -12.82 63.69 -7.29
CA ILE A 4 -11.98 62.51 -7.54
C ILE A 4 -12.73 61.30 -7.01
N TYR A 5 -13.17 60.42 -7.90
CA TYR A 5 -13.72 59.13 -7.52
C TYR A 5 -12.55 58.14 -7.27
N SER A 6 -12.34 57.78 -6.01
CA SER A 6 -11.44 56.70 -5.65
C SER A 6 -12.13 55.36 -5.89
N ILE A 7 -11.63 54.60 -6.88
CA ILE A 7 -12.07 53.23 -7.14
C ILE A 7 -11.34 52.33 -6.13
N ILE A 8 -12.08 51.78 -5.15
CA ILE A 8 -11.58 50.73 -4.25
C ILE A 8 -11.69 49.41 -5.00
N ILE A 9 -10.55 48.86 -5.45
CA ILE A 9 -10.45 47.52 -5.99
C ILE A 9 -10.38 46.55 -4.81
N ILE A 10 -11.48 45.90 -4.52
CA ILE A 10 -11.52 44.80 -3.55
C ILE A 10 -10.91 43.54 -4.21
N PHE A 11 -9.66 43.25 -3.89
CA PHE A 11 -9.09 41.93 -4.21
C PHE A 11 -9.79 40.88 -3.37
N ILE A 12 -10.76 40.20 -3.96
CA ILE A 12 -11.30 38.94 -3.38
C ILE A 12 -10.21 37.88 -3.59
N PHE A 13 -9.37 37.70 -2.58
CA PHE A 13 -8.56 36.49 -2.48
C PHE A 13 -9.53 35.31 -2.34
N GLY A 14 -9.83 34.71 -3.48
CA GLY A 14 -10.47 33.40 -3.50
C GLY A 14 -9.57 32.43 -2.73
N SER A 15 -9.85 32.23 -1.45
CA SER A 15 -9.33 31.11 -0.71
C SER A 15 -9.81 29.85 -1.41
N ASN A 16 -8.95 29.23 -2.22
CA ASN A 16 -9.11 27.85 -2.59
C ASN A 16 -9.13 27.07 -1.28
N ALA A 17 -10.30 26.92 -0.70
CA ALA A 17 -10.56 25.94 0.31
C ALA A 17 -10.27 24.59 -0.34
N TYR A 18 -9.03 24.12 -0.23
CA TYR A 18 -8.70 22.73 -0.44
C TYR A 18 -9.71 21.98 0.41
N ALA A 19 -10.52 21.15 -0.24
CA ALA A 19 -11.45 20.28 0.43
C ALA A 19 -10.68 19.61 1.57
N MET A 20 -10.96 20.03 2.80
CA MET A 20 -10.30 19.50 3.99
C MET A 20 -10.49 18.00 3.96
N ASP A 21 -9.37 17.29 3.88
CA ASP A 21 -9.36 15.84 3.85
C ASP A 21 -10.23 15.33 5.01
N LYS A 22 -11.15 14.43 4.70
CA LYS A 22 -12.14 13.83 5.62
C LYS A 22 -11.50 13.16 6.85
N TYR A 23 -10.19 13.16 6.94
CA TYR A 23 -9.36 12.58 7.99
C TYR A 23 -8.59 13.67 8.76
N PHE A 24 -9.32 14.45 9.55
CA PHE A 24 -8.72 15.28 10.58
C PHE A 24 -8.15 14.36 11.68
N GLY A 25 -6.86 14.11 11.63
CA GLY A 25 -6.18 13.14 12.48
C GLY A 25 -6.23 11.71 11.94
N ALA A 26 -5.22 10.94 12.26
CA ALA A 26 -5.12 9.54 11.86
C ALA A 26 -6.28 8.73 12.46
N PRO A 27 -7.13 8.08 11.66
CA PRO A 27 -8.29 7.36 12.16
C PRO A 27 -7.85 6.19 13.07
N ASN A 28 -8.66 5.86 14.07
CA ASN A 28 -8.37 4.71 14.95
C ASN A 28 -8.47 3.37 14.23
N LYS A 29 -9.29 3.30 13.17
CA LYS A 29 -9.44 2.13 12.30
C LYS A 29 -9.52 2.59 10.85
N ILE A 30 -8.93 1.82 9.95
CA ILE A 30 -9.05 2.00 8.50
C ILE A 30 -9.98 0.91 7.99
N THR A 31 -11.15 1.32 7.52
CA THR A 31 -12.24 0.42 7.09
C THR A 31 -12.73 0.67 5.67
N ASP A 32 -12.32 1.79 5.04
CA ASP A 32 -12.72 2.15 3.68
C ASP A 32 -11.84 1.45 2.63
N TRP A 33 -11.99 0.14 2.55
CA TRP A 33 -11.36 -0.68 1.53
C TRP A 33 -12.24 -0.77 0.30
N LYS A 34 -11.64 -0.65 -0.88
CA LYS A 34 -12.29 -0.73 -2.19
C LYS A 34 -11.57 -1.74 -3.06
N ILE A 35 -12.27 -2.30 -4.01
CA ILE A 35 -11.67 -3.16 -5.05
C ILE A 35 -10.73 -2.29 -5.89
N SER A 36 -9.49 -2.73 -6.07
CA SER A 36 -8.53 -2.10 -6.97
C SER A 36 -8.95 -2.29 -8.43
N CYS A 37 -8.59 -1.36 -9.30
CA CYS A 37 -8.86 -1.50 -10.74
C CYS A 37 -8.12 -2.71 -11.33
N GLY A 38 -8.56 -3.19 -12.48
CA GLY A 38 -7.92 -4.29 -13.18
C GLY A 38 -8.25 -5.67 -12.63
N VAL A 39 -9.39 -5.82 -11.93
CA VAL A 39 -9.88 -7.10 -11.41
C VAL A 39 -10.99 -7.64 -12.31
N ASP A 40 -10.87 -8.88 -12.76
CA ASP A 40 -11.90 -9.56 -13.54
C ASP A 40 -13.17 -9.77 -12.70
N LYS A 41 -14.33 -9.76 -13.37
CA LYS A 41 -15.62 -9.96 -12.69
C LYS A 41 -15.64 -11.31 -11.97
N GLY A 42 -15.92 -11.29 -10.67
CA GLY A 42 -15.98 -12.49 -9.82
C GLY A 42 -14.62 -12.99 -9.29
N SER A 43 -13.51 -12.39 -9.71
CA SER A 43 -12.18 -12.74 -9.17
C SER A 43 -11.90 -12.13 -7.81
N LEU A 44 -12.72 -11.21 -7.33
CA LEU A 44 -12.67 -10.67 -6.00
C LEU A 44 -14.08 -10.59 -5.41
N ILE A 45 -14.28 -11.27 -4.27
CA ILE A 45 -15.53 -11.23 -3.52
C ILE A 45 -15.27 -10.38 -2.28
N ASP A 46 -16.04 -9.30 -2.15
CA ASP A 46 -15.91 -8.30 -1.08
C ASP A 46 -17.07 -8.49 -0.09
N ASN A 47 -16.75 -9.07 1.06
CA ASN A 47 -17.66 -9.22 2.22
C ASN A 47 -16.93 -8.70 3.47
N TYR A 48 -16.51 -7.42 3.45
CA TYR A 48 -15.73 -6.82 4.55
C TYR A 48 -16.20 -7.28 5.93
N PRO A 49 -15.29 -7.73 6.80
CA PRO A 49 -13.84 -7.73 6.70
C PRO A 49 -13.22 -8.97 6.02
N SER A 50 -14.03 -9.82 5.38
CA SER A 50 -13.59 -11.05 4.72
C SER A 50 -13.61 -10.87 3.20
N TYR A 51 -12.58 -11.38 2.55
CA TYR A 51 -12.38 -11.29 1.11
C TYR A 51 -11.96 -12.64 0.52
N ILE A 52 -12.34 -12.88 -0.73
CA ILE A 52 -11.81 -13.99 -1.53
C ILE A 52 -11.20 -13.40 -2.79
N PHE A 53 -9.92 -13.66 -3.00
CA PHE A 53 -9.14 -13.24 -4.16
C PHE A 53 -8.84 -14.45 -5.02
N LYS A 54 -9.07 -14.33 -6.33
CA LYS A 54 -8.84 -15.40 -7.31
C LYS A 54 -8.03 -14.87 -8.48
N THR A 55 -7.56 -15.78 -9.30
CA THR A 55 -6.90 -15.47 -10.57
C THR A 55 -7.62 -14.38 -11.34
N SER A 56 -6.90 -13.35 -11.75
CA SER A 56 -7.43 -12.20 -12.46
C SER A 56 -6.36 -11.54 -13.31
N LYS A 57 -6.68 -11.17 -14.55
CA LYS A 57 -5.78 -10.37 -15.38
C LYS A 57 -5.75 -8.93 -14.88
N ASN A 58 -4.59 -8.28 -14.96
CA ASN A 58 -4.47 -6.86 -14.66
C ASN A 58 -4.64 -6.04 -15.94
N TYR A 59 -5.74 -5.33 -16.04
CA TYR A 59 -6.02 -4.39 -17.13
C TYR A 59 -6.10 -2.93 -16.64
N CYS A 60 -5.57 -2.67 -15.45
CA CYS A 60 -5.51 -1.33 -14.89
C CYS A 60 -4.51 -0.47 -15.66
N SER A 61 -4.92 0.70 -16.11
CA SER A 61 -4.00 1.67 -16.72
C SER A 61 -2.85 2.00 -15.77
N GLY A 62 -1.60 1.91 -16.25
CA GLY A 62 -0.39 2.09 -15.45
C GLY A 62 -0.02 0.89 -14.55
N GLY A 63 -0.74 -0.21 -14.62
CA GLY A 63 -0.36 -1.45 -13.96
C GLY A 63 0.79 -2.15 -14.68
N THR A 64 1.89 -2.48 -13.97
CA THR A 64 3.09 -3.10 -14.56
C THR A 64 3.08 -4.63 -14.52
N TYR A 65 2.30 -5.23 -13.62
CA TYR A 65 2.20 -6.68 -13.46
C TYR A 65 0.94 -7.21 -14.12
N ASN A 66 0.99 -8.47 -14.58
CA ASN A 66 -0.04 -9.07 -15.42
C ASN A 66 -1.25 -9.60 -14.64
N GLN A 67 -1.12 -9.84 -13.34
CA GLN A 67 -2.17 -10.34 -12.48
C GLN A 67 -2.47 -9.39 -11.34
N ARG A 68 -3.76 -9.15 -11.08
CA ARG A 68 -4.21 -8.35 -9.94
C ARG A 68 -5.56 -8.83 -9.41
N ALA A 69 -5.60 -9.19 -8.15
CA ALA A 69 -6.80 -9.20 -7.33
C ALA A 69 -6.44 -8.55 -5.99
N GLU A 70 -6.73 -7.27 -5.84
CA GLU A 70 -6.37 -6.46 -4.67
C GLU A 70 -7.51 -5.56 -4.25
N ILE A 71 -7.54 -5.28 -2.94
CA ILE A 71 -8.27 -4.16 -2.36
C ILE A 71 -7.30 -3.03 -2.01
N TYR A 72 -7.79 -1.81 -1.95
CA TYR A 72 -7.01 -0.64 -1.55
C TYR A 72 -7.83 0.30 -0.66
N THR A 73 -7.16 1.01 0.22
CA THR A 73 -7.74 2.16 0.88
C THR A 73 -7.63 3.37 -0.04
N ARG A 74 -8.56 4.31 0.03
CA ARG A 74 -8.38 5.57 -0.67
C ARG A 74 -7.19 6.32 -0.07
N LYS A 75 -7.34 7.54 0.37
CA LYS A 75 -6.31 8.24 1.13
C LYS A 75 -6.32 7.72 2.56
N ALA A 76 -5.21 7.21 3.06
CA ALA A 76 -5.16 6.67 4.41
C ALA A 76 -4.53 7.65 5.40
N ILE A 77 -3.33 8.16 5.09
CA ILE A 77 -2.60 9.10 5.95
C ILE A 77 -1.81 10.10 5.11
N THR A 78 -1.58 11.30 5.64
CA THR A 78 -0.67 12.28 5.05
C THR A 78 0.77 11.98 5.45
N LEU A 79 1.74 12.52 4.73
CA LEU A 79 3.17 12.32 5.02
C LEU A 79 3.60 12.88 6.37
N SER A 80 2.92 13.93 6.84
CA SER A 80 3.17 14.58 8.14
C SER A 80 2.55 13.84 9.32
N THR A 81 1.81 12.75 9.06
CA THR A 81 1.15 12.01 10.14
C THR A 81 2.16 11.13 10.88
N LYS A 82 2.29 11.36 12.18
CA LYS A 82 3.03 10.47 13.10
C LYS A 82 2.04 9.52 13.75
N VAL A 83 2.09 8.24 13.39
CA VAL A 83 1.11 7.25 13.82
C VAL A 83 1.65 5.84 13.66
N LYS A 84 1.18 4.92 14.51
CA LYS A 84 1.42 3.49 14.37
C LYS A 84 0.13 2.79 13.96
N TYR A 85 0.23 1.91 12.96
CA TYR A 85 -0.86 1.02 12.56
C TYR A 85 -0.41 -0.43 12.59
N ASN A 86 -1.33 -1.30 12.95
CA ASN A 86 -1.19 -2.74 12.75
C ASN A 86 -2.24 -3.19 11.73
N PHE A 87 -1.77 -3.60 10.55
CA PHE A 87 -2.57 -4.36 9.60
C PHE A 87 -2.49 -5.83 9.97
N GLN A 88 -3.63 -6.48 10.07
CA GLN A 88 -3.76 -7.92 10.36
C GLN A 88 -4.55 -8.59 9.26
N SER A 89 -4.09 -9.76 8.83
CA SER A 89 -4.80 -10.63 7.92
C SER A 89 -4.68 -12.06 8.42
N THR A 90 -5.83 -12.68 8.70
CA THR A 90 -5.90 -14.15 8.80
C THR A 90 -6.22 -14.65 7.40
N PHE A 91 -5.32 -15.38 6.77
CA PHE A 91 -5.46 -15.80 5.39
C PHE A 91 -5.02 -17.24 5.13
N SER A 92 -5.58 -17.82 4.09
CA SER A 92 -5.11 -19.06 3.48
C SER A 92 -5.03 -18.90 1.97
N ILE A 93 -4.12 -19.59 1.32
CA ILE A 93 -3.99 -19.58 -0.13
C ILE A 93 -3.84 -21.01 -0.64
N ILE A 94 -4.60 -21.34 -1.69
CA ILE A 94 -4.47 -22.57 -2.47
C ILE A 94 -3.94 -22.18 -3.83
N ASP A 95 -2.84 -22.77 -4.24
CA ASP A 95 -2.20 -22.59 -5.54
C ASP A 95 -1.91 -23.97 -6.11
N LYS A 96 -2.39 -24.24 -7.33
CA LYS A 96 -2.23 -25.54 -7.98
C LYS A 96 -0.84 -25.77 -8.60
N MET A 97 0.03 -24.75 -8.54
CA MET A 97 1.36 -24.81 -9.13
C MET A 97 2.37 -25.45 -8.20
N VAL A 98 3.14 -26.39 -8.71
CA VAL A 98 4.24 -27.06 -7.97
C VAL A 98 5.35 -26.05 -7.62
N TYR A 99 5.59 -25.07 -8.49
CA TYR A 99 6.52 -23.96 -8.26
C TYR A 99 5.72 -22.66 -8.17
N GLY A 100 5.54 -22.18 -6.96
CA GLY A 100 4.80 -20.94 -6.74
C GLY A 100 5.44 -19.73 -7.42
N PHE A 101 4.63 -18.78 -7.86
CA PHE A 101 5.12 -17.48 -8.32
C PHE A 101 5.20 -16.49 -7.16
N LYS A 102 6.09 -15.51 -7.26
CA LYS A 102 6.12 -14.41 -6.29
C LYS A 102 4.94 -13.47 -6.49
N PHE A 103 4.40 -12.93 -5.41
CA PHE A 103 3.36 -11.92 -5.45
C PHE A 103 3.45 -10.96 -4.26
N ASN A 104 2.97 -9.75 -4.45
CA ASN A 104 2.79 -8.80 -3.36
C ASN A 104 1.51 -9.16 -2.61
N ILE A 105 1.61 -9.34 -1.29
CA ILE A 105 0.47 -9.60 -0.41
C ILE A 105 -0.02 -8.34 0.31
N PHE A 106 0.89 -7.38 0.54
CA PHE A 106 0.58 -6.09 1.14
C PHE A 106 1.49 -5.01 0.55
N GLN A 107 0.96 -3.79 0.38
CA GLN A 107 1.73 -2.67 -0.14
C GLN A 107 1.35 -1.37 0.56
N ILE A 108 2.32 -0.45 0.65
CA ILE A 108 2.08 0.98 0.88
C ILE A 108 2.34 1.69 -0.42
N HIS A 109 1.30 2.33 -0.96
CA HIS A 109 1.39 3.20 -2.12
C HIS A 109 1.33 4.67 -1.73
N ASP A 110 1.83 5.53 -2.59
CA ASP A 110 1.95 6.97 -2.32
C ASP A 110 1.39 7.86 -3.45
N GLY A 111 0.76 7.24 -4.44
CA GLY A 111 0.12 7.94 -5.57
C GLY A 111 1.07 8.55 -6.58
N ARG A 112 2.36 8.18 -6.57
CA ARG A 112 3.31 8.56 -7.63
C ARG A 112 3.16 7.61 -8.82
N ASP A 113 3.32 8.18 -10.01
CA ASP A 113 3.35 7.41 -11.25
C ASP A 113 4.78 7.02 -11.63
N GLY A 114 4.93 5.93 -12.37
CA GLY A 114 6.18 5.49 -13.00
C GLY A 114 7.20 4.83 -12.09
N CYS A 115 6.91 4.64 -10.78
CA CYS A 115 7.81 3.94 -9.86
C CYS A 115 7.06 2.91 -9.02
N GLY A 116 7.79 1.91 -8.55
CA GLY A 116 7.29 0.98 -7.54
C GLY A 116 6.89 1.68 -6.23
N PRO A 117 6.13 1.01 -5.38
CA PRO A 117 5.64 1.60 -4.14
C PRO A 117 6.73 1.71 -3.05
N PRO A 118 6.54 2.58 -2.04
CA PRO A 118 7.40 2.68 -0.87
C PRO A 118 7.56 1.39 -0.08
N LEU A 119 6.56 0.52 -0.11
CA LEU A 119 6.62 -0.81 0.53
C LEU A 119 5.89 -1.85 -0.30
N GLU A 120 6.55 -2.97 -0.50
CA GLU A 120 5.96 -4.22 -0.94
C GLU A 120 6.35 -5.32 0.05
N VAL A 121 5.36 -6.00 0.60
CA VAL A 121 5.55 -7.26 1.33
C VAL A 121 5.29 -8.38 0.33
N ILE A 122 6.34 -9.11 -0.02
CA ILE A 122 6.35 -10.08 -1.12
C ILE A 122 6.41 -11.48 -0.54
N VAL A 123 5.50 -12.36 -0.98
CA VAL A 123 5.63 -13.80 -0.83
C VAL A 123 6.46 -14.32 -1.98
N GLN A 124 7.63 -14.92 -1.66
CA GLN A 124 8.55 -15.49 -2.65
C GLN A 124 8.03 -16.84 -3.18
N PRO A 125 8.58 -17.36 -4.29
CA PRO A 125 8.20 -18.67 -4.81
C PRO A 125 8.32 -19.78 -3.77
N ASN A 126 9.32 -19.73 -2.92
CA ASN A 126 9.55 -20.69 -1.82
C ASN A 126 8.71 -20.42 -0.56
N GLY A 127 7.78 -19.43 -0.62
CA GLY A 127 6.90 -19.06 0.49
C GLY A 127 7.49 -18.10 1.52
N GLN A 128 8.77 -17.76 1.44
CA GLN A 128 9.39 -16.79 2.37
C GLN A 128 8.90 -15.36 2.12
N LEU A 129 8.81 -14.57 3.18
CA LEU A 129 8.51 -13.14 3.08
C LEU A 129 9.76 -12.33 2.80
N ARG A 130 9.62 -11.30 1.96
CA ARG A 130 10.65 -10.30 1.68
C ARG A 130 10.03 -8.91 1.60
N LEU A 131 10.78 -7.88 1.99
CA LEU A 131 10.46 -6.48 1.76
C LEU A 131 11.13 -5.99 0.48
N ARG A 132 10.44 -5.12 -0.24
CA ARG A 132 10.98 -4.31 -1.31
C ARG A 132 10.44 -2.89 -1.20
N SER A 133 11.22 -1.91 -1.63
CA SER A 133 10.83 -0.50 -1.60
C SER A 133 11.46 0.27 -2.74
N THR A 134 10.77 1.32 -3.14
CA THR A 134 11.22 2.19 -4.23
C THR A 134 10.86 3.64 -3.90
N TYR A 135 11.68 4.60 -4.33
CA TYR A 135 11.26 5.99 -4.38
C TYR A 135 11.62 6.62 -5.72
N LYS A 136 10.89 7.69 -6.05
CA LYS A 136 11.06 8.44 -7.29
C LYS A 136 12.21 9.42 -7.17
N THR A 137 13.12 9.44 -8.14
CA THR A 137 14.29 10.32 -8.16
C THR A 137 14.22 11.43 -9.19
N GLY A 138 13.25 11.36 -10.11
CA GLY A 138 13.09 12.32 -11.20
C GLY A 138 11.74 12.18 -11.93
N PRO A 139 11.57 12.87 -13.06
CA PRO A 139 10.38 12.72 -13.89
C PRO A 139 10.30 11.33 -14.55
N GLY A 140 9.10 10.94 -14.98
CA GLY A 140 8.86 9.65 -15.65
C GLY A 140 9.14 8.46 -14.73
N GLU A 141 9.89 7.49 -15.20
CA GLU A 141 10.23 6.24 -14.50
C GLU A 141 11.61 6.30 -13.80
N SER A 142 12.10 7.50 -13.51
CA SER A 142 13.34 7.66 -12.74
C SER A 142 13.11 7.22 -11.29
N CYS A 143 13.59 6.03 -10.94
CA CYS A 143 13.37 5.39 -9.65
C CYS A 143 14.67 4.90 -9.04
N GLU A 144 14.75 4.92 -7.71
CA GLU A 144 15.72 4.16 -6.96
C GLU A 144 15.03 3.00 -6.25
N ASN A 145 15.51 1.79 -6.51
CA ASN A 145 14.95 0.55 -6.00
C ASN A 145 15.75 0.05 -4.80
N GLU A 146 15.12 -0.83 -4.00
CA GLU A 146 15.73 -1.50 -2.84
C GLU A 146 16.27 -0.50 -1.80
N VAL A 147 15.57 0.64 -1.66
CA VAL A 147 15.97 1.75 -0.76
C VAL A 147 15.69 1.49 0.72
N MET A 148 15.01 0.39 1.03
CA MET A 148 14.73 0.00 2.40
C MET A 148 15.86 -0.84 2.97
N LYS A 149 16.41 -0.41 4.09
CA LYS A 149 17.28 -1.26 4.91
C LYS A 149 16.41 -2.34 5.56
N SER A 150 16.60 -3.60 5.19
CA SER A 150 15.79 -4.72 5.63
C SER A 150 16.62 -5.90 6.12
N THR A 151 16.01 -6.80 6.87
CA THR A 151 16.64 -8.02 7.39
C THR A 151 16.80 -9.16 6.37
N GLY A 152 16.40 -8.93 5.10
CA GLY A 152 16.48 -9.93 4.05
C GLY A 152 15.21 -10.77 3.91
N PHE A 153 15.33 -12.10 4.01
CA PHE A 153 14.21 -13.04 3.87
C PHE A 153 13.72 -13.52 5.23
N GLY A 154 12.40 -13.68 5.36
CA GLY A 154 11.80 -14.30 6.54
C GLY A 154 12.18 -15.79 6.65
N PRO A 155 12.39 -16.32 7.86
CA PRO A 155 12.76 -17.72 8.07
C PRO A 155 11.60 -18.69 7.82
N SER A 156 10.35 -18.26 8.01
CA SER A 156 9.17 -19.11 7.84
C SER A 156 8.72 -19.16 6.38
N LYS A 157 7.94 -20.20 6.03
CA LYS A 157 7.42 -20.40 4.68
C LYS A 157 5.89 -20.48 4.71
N ILE A 158 5.25 -19.74 3.83
CA ILE A 158 3.83 -19.86 3.53
C ILE A 158 3.66 -21.02 2.56
N ILE A 159 2.98 -22.08 3.00
CA ILE A 159 2.60 -23.22 2.16
C ILE A 159 1.25 -22.87 1.51
N ARG A 160 1.11 -23.19 0.21
CA ARG A 160 -0.04 -22.77 -0.59
C ARG A 160 -1.01 -23.93 -0.81
N ASP A 161 -1.31 -24.64 0.26
CA ASP A 161 -2.18 -25.82 0.31
C ASP A 161 -3.52 -25.58 1.03
N GLY A 162 -3.78 -24.31 1.41
CA GLY A 162 -4.93 -23.93 2.19
C GLY A 162 -4.66 -23.79 3.69
N THR A 163 -3.45 -24.05 4.15
CA THR A 163 -3.03 -23.75 5.53
C THR A 163 -3.30 -22.30 5.87
N GLU A 164 -3.87 -22.05 7.05
CA GLU A 164 -4.17 -20.72 7.53
C GLU A 164 -2.95 -20.08 8.20
N TYR A 165 -2.73 -18.80 7.91
CA TYR A 165 -1.67 -17.97 8.46
C TYR A 165 -2.22 -16.68 9.03
N LYS A 166 -1.57 -16.17 10.06
CA LYS A 166 -1.82 -14.86 10.63
C LYS A 166 -0.66 -13.93 10.25
N LEU A 167 -0.93 -13.00 9.34
CA LEU A 167 -0.01 -11.95 8.94
C LEU A 167 -0.28 -10.69 9.76
N ASN A 168 0.74 -10.14 10.41
CA ASN A 168 0.68 -8.82 11.03
C ASN A 168 1.74 -7.93 10.37
N VAL A 169 1.36 -6.74 9.93
CA VAL A 169 2.26 -5.71 9.41
C VAL A 169 2.16 -4.50 10.33
N LEU A 170 3.16 -4.33 11.19
CA LEU A 170 3.25 -3.20 12.10
C LEU A 170 3.99 -2.06 11.40
N LEU A 171 3.35 -0.90 11.32
CA LEU A 171 3.82 0.29 10.63
C LEU A 171 3.99 1.42 11.62
N ASP A 172 5.16 2.06 11.66
CA ASP A 172 5.46 3.21 12.52
C ASP A 172 5.88 4.41 11.66
N PHE A 173 4.91 5.27 11.33
CA PHE A 173 5.12 6.47 10.52
C PHE A 173 5.71 7.60 11.36
N ASN A 174 6.82 8.19 10.89
CA ASN A 174 7.58 9.18 11.64
C ASN A 174 7.07 10.64 11.50
N GLY A 175 6.10 10.86 10.59
CA GLY A 175 5.60 12.22 10.28
C GLY A 175 6.52 13.03 9.35
N GLN A 176 7.52 12.38 8.74
CA GLN A 176 8.48 12.99 7.80
C GLN A 176 8.64 12.10 6.55
N ALA A 177 7.53 11.61 6.02
CA ALA A 177 7.49 10.70 4.87
C ALA A 177 8.22 9.35 5.06
N GLY A 178 8.79 9.07 6.21
CA GLY A 178 9.45 7.81 6.52
C GLY A 178 8.59 6.91 7.40
N PHE A 179 8.92 5.62 7.44
CA PHE A 179 8.29 4.66 8.33
C PHE A 179 9.21 3.47 8.62
N LYS A 180 8.95 2.81 9.75
CA LYS A 180 9.44 1.46 10.03
C LYS A 180 8.33 0.46 9.76
N VAL A 181 8.72 -0.74 9.38
CA VAL A 181 7.82 -1.87 9.18
C VAL A 181 8.41 -3.12 9.83
N ASP A 182 7.58 -3.81 10.61
CA ASP A 182 7.84 -5.14 11.14
C ASP A 182 6.74 -6.07 10.66
N VAL A 183 7.11 -7.19 10.03
CA VAL A 183 6.19 -8.18 9.49
C VAL A 183 6.32 -9.48 10.27
N PHE A 184 5.19 -9.91 10.82
CA PHE A 184 5.09 -11.15 11.59
C PHE A 184 4.21 -12.15 10.85
N LEU A 185 4.59 -13.43 10.91
CA LEU A 185 3.79 -14.55 10.48
C LEU A 185 3.57 -15.49 11.67
N ASN A 186 2.30 -15.75 12.02
CA ASN A 186 1.94 -16.53 13.20
C ASN A 186 2.64 -16.05 14.47
N ASP A 187 2.61 -14.72 14.67
CA ASP A 187 3.20 -13.97 15.79
C ASP A 187 4.74 -14.03 15.88
N LYS A 188 5.42 -14.64 14.90
CA LYS A 188 6.88 -14.65 14.79
C LYS A 188 7.35 -13.55 13.84
N LEU A 189 8.32 -12.73 14.28
CA LEU A 189 8.94 -11.71 13.42
C LEU A 189 9.68 -12.38 12.25
N GLU A 190 9.30 -12.00 11.04
CA GLU A 190 9.89 -12.53 9.81
C GLU A 190 10.88 -11.56 9.20
N VAL A 191 10.43 -10.34 8.91
CA VAL A 191 11.26 -9.32 8.28
C VAL A 191 10.95 -7.95 8.88
N SER A 192 11.98 -7.11 8.99
CA SER A 192 11.89 -5.72 9.42
C SER A 192 12.55 -4.81 8.40
N GLY A 193 12.06 -3.58 8.28
CA GLY A 193 12.65 -2.60 7.40
C GLY A 193 12.40 -1.16 7.83
N LYS A 194 13.23 -0.25 7.29
CA LYS A 194 13.10 1.18 7.49
C LYS A 194 13.14 1.90 6.15
N TYR A 195 12.08 2.62 5.84
CA TYR A 195 11.95 3.46 4.66
C TYR A 195 12.24 4.91 5.04
N GLU A 196 13.27 5.49 4.44
CA GLU A 196 13.70 6.86 4.70
C GLU A 196 13.97 7.57 3.36
N PRO A 197 12.92 8.07 2.68
CA PRO A 197 13.11 8.79 1.44
C PRO A 197 13.86 10.10 1.72
N PRO A 198 14.75 10.55 0.82
CA PRO A 198 15.43 11.83 0.97
C PRO A 198 14.44 12.99 1.04
N VAL A 199 14.62 13.86 2.02
CA VAL A 199 13.78 15.05 2.24
C VAL A 199 14.27 16.18 1.33
N GLY A 200 13.36 16.97 0.76
CA GLY A 200 13.69 18.21 0.04
C GLY A 200 13.76 18.12 -1.48
N LYS A 201 13.63 16.96 -2.10
CA LYS A 201 13.63 16.82 -3.55
C LYS A 201 12.23 16.72 -4.12
N LYS A 202 11.89 17.57 -5.09
CA LYS A 202 10.54 17.74 -5.66
C LYS A 202 9.87 16.44 -6.15
N TYR A 203 10.64 15.50 -6.67
CA TYR A 203 10.11 14.24 -7.23
C TYR A 203 10.02 13.10 -6.22
N MET A 204 10.59 13.26 -5.04
CA MET A 204 10.62 12.22 -4.00
C MET A 204 9.44 12.25 -3.07
N TYR A 205 8.66 13.35 -3.11
CA TYR A 205 7.53 13.48 -2.20
C TYR A 205 6.31 12.74 -2.70
N SER A 206 5.90 11.82 -1.89
CA SER A 206 4.55 11.30 -1.90
C SER A 206 3.58 12.39 -1.45
N LYS A 207 2.33 12.34 -1.89
CA LYS A 207 1.27 13.23 -1.41
C LYS A 207 0.63 12.68 -0.13
N HIS A 208 0.44 11.38 -0.10
CA HIS A 208 -0.20 10.64 1.00
C HIS A 208 0.12 9.16 0.83
N TYR A 209 0.00 8.40 1.90
CA TYR A 209 0.05 6.95 1.84
C TYR A 209 -1.35 6.35 1.78
N TYR A 210 -1.48 5.26 1.01
CA TYR A 210 -2.63 4.38 1.02
C TYR A 210 -2.14 2.92 0.97
N PHE A 211 -2.99 2.01 1.43
CA PHE A 211 -2.62 0.62 1.61
C PHE A 211 -3.31 -0.25 0.57
N LYS A 212 -2.66 -1.35 0.22
CA LYS A 212 -3.23 -2.40 -0.63
C LYS A 212 -3.00 -3.75 0.00
N HIS A 213 -3.95 -4.67 -0.25
CA HIS A 213 -3.86 -6.06 0.16
C HIS A 213 -4.51 -6.95 -0.88
N GLY A 214 -3.94 -8.14 -1.08
CA GLY A 214 -4.42 -9.14 -2.05
C GLY A 214 -3.27 -9.79 -2.79
N VAL A 215 -3.47 -10.10 -4.07
CA VAL A 215 -2.44 -10.71 -4.92
C VAL A 215 -2.14 -9.82 -6.11
N TYR A 216 -0.90 -9.38 -6.22
CA TYR A 216 -0.38 -8.63 -7.36
C TYR A 216 0.93 -9.26 -7.84
N SER A 217 0.92 -9.85 -9.03
CA SER A 217 2.03 -10.65 -9.55
C SER A 217 2.36 -10.31 -11.00
N LYS A 218 3.64 -10.48 -11.36
CA LYS A 218 4.09 -10.39 -12.75
C LYS A 218 3.50 -11.52 -13.59
N GLU A 219 3.46 -12.72 -13.05
CA GLU A 219 2.94 -13.90 -13.69
C GLU A 219 1.46 -14.11 -13.32
N ILE A 220 0.68 -14.67 -14.26
CA ILE A 220 -0.68 -15.11 -14.02
C ILE A 220 -0.60 -16.58 -13.59
N PHE A 221 -1.17 -16.89 -12.43
CA PHE A 221 -1.26 -18.26 -11.91
C PHE A 221 -2.62 -18.50 -11.28
N ASP A 222 -3.03 -19.76 -11.22
CA ASP A 222 -4.34 -20.15 -10.72
C ASP A 222 -4.29 -20.33 -9.19
N TYR A 223 -5.04 -19.49 -8.47
CA TYR A 223 -5.09 -19.52 -7.02
C TYR A 223 -6.46 -19.09 -6.48
N GLU A 224 -6.71 -19.45 -5.22
CA GLU A 224 -7.73 -18.87 -4.37
C GLU A 224 -7.11 -18.49 -3.03
N MET A 225 -7.20 -17.21 -2.66
CA MET A 225 -6.79 -16.72 -1.33
C MET A 225 -8.02 -16.20 -0.59
N LYS A 226 -8.27 -16.75 0.59
CA LYS A 226 -9.25 -16.22 1.55
C LYS A 226 -8.51 -15.37 2.56
N SER A 227 -9.08 -14.22 2.93
CA SER A 227 -8.45 -13.31 3.88
C SER A 227 -9.49 -12.57 4.69
N LYS A 228 -9.31 -12.52 6.01
CA LYS A 228 -10.06 -11.67 6.93
C LYS A 228 -9.12 -10.61 7.50
N ILE A 229 -9.45 -9.34 7.27
CA ILE A 229 -8.54 -8.24 7.55
C ILE A 229 -9.03 -7.32 8.66
N SER A 230 -8.07 -6.66 9.31
CA SER A 230 -8.31 -5.46 10.11
C SER A 230 -7.10 -4.53 10.04
N MET A 231 -7.32 -3.23 10.18
CA MET A 231 -6.24 -2.25 10.32
C MET A 231 -6.60 -1.24 11.40
N LYS A 232 -5.81 -1.20 12.46
CA LYS A 232 -6.07 -0.41 13.66
C LYS A 232 -4.84 0.41 14.03
N LYS A 233 -5.11 1.60 14.57
CA LYS A 233 -4.10 2.42 15.22
C LYS A 233 -3.62 1.69 16.49
N VAL A 234 -2.29 1.68 16.69
CA VAL A 234 -1.65 1.19 17.89
C VAL A 234 -1.36 2.40 18.80
N LYS A 235 -1.58 2.24 20.08
CA LYS A 235 -1.26 3.27 21.11
C LYS A 235 0.23 3.37 21.36
#